data_f168be924eb033851c010e1b289e3f5c
#
_entry.id   f168be924eb033851c010e1b289e3f5c
#
_cell.length_a   1.000
_cell.length_b   1.000
_cell.length_c   1.000
_cell.angle_alpha   90.00
_cell.angle_beta   90.00
_cell.angle_gamma   90.00
#
_symmetry.space_group_name_H-M   'P 1'
#
loop_
_entity.id
_entity.type
_entity.pdbx_description
1 polymer ?
#
loop_
_entity_poly.entity_id
_entity_poly.type
_entity_poly.pdbx_seq_one_letter_code
_entity_poly.pdbx_strand_id
1 'polypeptide(L)'
;MARLVGSFMLRISRIESSPGEVILRLEGSLIGPWVNELRSCCAAVDNNGQQLSLDLTEVLFVDCKGLELLRTLRKANVGLAGCSPLLAEQLNSE
;
A
#
# COMPACT_ATOMS: atom_id res chain seq x y z
N MET A 1 -0.84 4.76 -15.72
CA MET A 1 -0.48 6.17 -15.64
C MET A 1 -1.35 6.93 -14.66
N ALA A 2 -0.71 7.57 -13.74
CA ALA A 2 -1.44 8.31 -12.72
C ALA A 2 -2.00 9.58 -13.32
N ARG A 3 -3.22 9.90 -12.99
CA ARG A 3 -3.82 11.14 -13.40
C ARG A 3 -4.09 11.98 -12.18
N LEU A 4 -3.54 13.15 -12.14
CA LEU A 4 -3.69 14.01 -11.00
C LEU A 4 -4.95 14.82 -11.12
N VAL A 5 -5.99 14.36 -10.48
CA VAL A 5 -7.28 15.03 -10.50
C VAL A 5 -7.70 15.23 -9.07
N GLY A 6 -7.47 16.39 -8.54
CA GLY A 6 -7.80 16.67 -7.17
C GLY A 6 -6.69 16.25 -6.23
N SER A 7 -6.88 16.52 -4.96
CA SER A 7 -5.84 16.40 -3.97
C SER A 7 -5.93 15.12 -3.15
N PHE A 8 -6.88 14.23 -3.44
CA PHE A 8 -7.09 13.04 -2.62
C PHE A 8 -6.81 11.75 -3.36
N MET A 9 -5.95 11.81 -4.35
CA MET A 9 -5.65 10.59 -5.07
C MET A 9 -4.43 9.90 -4.48
N LEU A 10 -4.28 8.66 -4.83
CA LEU A 10 -3.15 7.84 -4.42
C LEU A 10 -2.27 7.60 -5.63
N ARG A 11 -0.98 7.73 -5.44
CA ARG A 11 -0.02 7.42 -6.47
C ARG A 11 0.72 6.16 -6.05
N ILE A 12 0.71 5.16 -6.92
CA ILE A 12 1.37 3.88 -6.66
C ILE A 12 2.52 3.75 -7.65
N SER A 13 3.74 3.61 -7.12
CA SER A 13 4.93 3.44 -7.94
C SER A 13 5.52 2.07 -7.66
N ARG A 14 5.82 1.34 -8.72
CA ARG A 14 6.42 0.02 -8.59
C ARG A 14 7.92 0.14 -8.72
N ILE A 15 8.63 -0.36 -7.72
CA ILE A 15 10.08 -0.33 -7.67
C ILE A 15 10.57 -1.75 -7.50
N GLU A 16 11.40 -2.22 -8.41
CA GLU A 16 11.98 -3.56 -8.29
C GLU A 16 13.33 -3.41 -7.64
N SER A 17 13.43 -3.80 -6.37
CA SER A 17 14.67 -3.61 -5.64
C SER A 17 15.64 -4.75 -5.87
N SER A 18 15.16 -5.94 -6.20
CA SER A 18 16.02 -7.08 -6.51
C SER A 18 15.19 -8.13 -7.22
N PRO A 19 15.83 -9.13 -7.84
CA PRO A 19 15.07 -10.18 -8.50
C PRO A 19 14.12 -10.85 -7.51
N GLY A 20 12.87 -10.91 -7.85
CA GLY A 20 11.86 -11.54 -7.01
C GLY A 20 11.29 -10.65 -5.92
N GLU A 21 11.73 -9.38 -5.86
CA GLU A 21 11.21 -8.46 -4.84
C GLU A 21 10.68 -7.19 -5.48
N VAL A 22 9.49 -6.79 -5.08
CA VAL A 22 8.85 -5.58 -5.58
C VAL A 22 8.44 -4.72 -4.40
N ILE A 23 8.73 -3.43 -4.50
CA ILE A 23 8.28 -2.46 -3.53
C ILE A 23 7.26 -1.57 -4.21
N LEU A 24 6.08 -1.45 -3.62
CA LEU A 24 5.08 -0.51 -4.10
C LEU A 24 5.13 0.70 -3.18
N ARG A 25 5.51 1.82 -3.75
CA ARG A 25 5.59 3.07 -3.01
C ARG A 25 4.29 3.81 -3.17
N LEU A 26 3.68 4.15 -2.06
CA LEU A 26 2.40 4.83 -2.05
C LEU A 26 2.56 6.27 -1.64
N GLU A 27 1.93 7.16 -2.38
CA GLU A 27 1.97 8.59 -2.08
C GLU A 27 0.56 9.13 -2.13
N GLY A 28 0.12 9.77 -1.06
CA GLY A 28 -1.19 10.40 -1.01
C GLY A 28 -2.13 9.71 -0.05
N SER A 29 -3.38 9.52 -0.47
CA SER A 29 -4.43 9.02 0.41
C SER A 29 -4.94 7.66 -0.05
N LEU A 30 -4.89 6.70 0.86
CA LEU A 30 -5.39 5.34 0.58
C LEU A 30 -6.85 5.29 1.03
N ILE A 31 -7.72 5.77 0.17
CA ILE A 31 -9.14 5.90 0.47
C ILE A 31 -9.97 5.50 -0.74
N GLY A 32 -11.20 5.08 -0.47
CA GLY A 32 -12.21 4.87 -1.51
C GLY A 32 -11.74 3.92 -2.60
N PRO A 33 -11.94 4.31 -3.86
CA PRO A 33 -11.59 3.42 -4.98
C PRO A 33 -10.10 3.11 -5.07
N TRP A 34 -9.25 3.93 -4.44
CA TRP A 34 -7.81 3.67 -4.48
C TRP A 34 -7.43 2.43 -3.69
N VAL A 35 -8.27 2.02 -2.72
CA VAL A 35 -8.06 0.79 -1.98
C VAL A 35 -8.12 -0.41 -2.92
N ASN A 36 -9.11 -0.43 -3.81
CA ASN A 36 -9.21 -1.51 -4.79
C ASN A 36 -8.06 -1.49 -5.78
N GLU A 37 -7.63 -0.30 -6.14
CA GLU A 37 -6.50 -0.16 -7.06
C GLU A 37 -5.25 -0.79 -6.46
N LEU A 38 -5.00 -0.50 -5.19
CA LEU A 38 -3.86 -1.09 -4.51
C LEU A 38 -4.00 -2.60 -4.39
N ARG A 39 -5.19 -3.07 -4.08
CA ARG A 39 -5.44 -4.51 -3.97
C ARG A 39 -5.10 -5.21 -5.28
N SER A 40 -5.48 -4.62 -6.40
CA SER A 40 -5.18 -5.18 -7.72
C SER A 40 -3.69 -5.24 -7.98
N CYS A 41 -2.97 -4.18 -7.61
CA CYS A 41 -1.52 -4.16 -7.80
C CYS A 41 -0.85 -5.24 -6.97
N CYS A 42 -1.31 -5.42 -5.73
CA CYS A 42 -0.74 -6.43 -4.85
C CYS A 42 -0.99 -7.83 -5.39
N ALA A 43 -2.19 -8.06 -5.91
CA ALA A 43 -2.52 -9.36 -6.48
C ALA A 43 -1.66 -9.69 -7.68
N ALA A 44 -1.36 -8.68 -8.50
CA ALA A 44 -0.51 -8.89 -9.68
C ALA A 44 0.90 -9.31 -9.26
N VAL A 45 1.43 -8.70 -8.22
CA VAL A 45 2.75 -9.06 -7.72
C VAL A 45 2.75 -10.49 -7.16
N ASP A 46 1.71 -10.81 -6.40
CA ASP A 46 1.60 -12.14 -5.80
C ASP A 46 1.47 -13.21 -6.87
N ASN A 47 0.70 -12.93 -7.92
CA ASN A 47 0.52 -13.89 -9.01
C ASN A 47 1.81 -14.18 -9.76
N ASN A 48 2.76 -13.28 -9.72
CA ASN A 48 4.06 -13.48 -10.35
C ASN A 48 5.05 -14.17 -9.42
N GLY A 49 4.62 -14.52 -8.22
CA GLY A 49 5.48 -15.20 -7.26
C GLY A 49 6.55 -14.31 -6.67
N GLN A 50 6.36 -13.01 -6.70
CA GLN A 50 7.33 -12.06 -6.19
C GLN A 50 7.00 -11.67 -4.76
N GLN A 51 8.04 -11.35 -4.02
CA GLN A 51 7.89 -10.84 -2.66
C GLN A 51 7.44 -9.39 -2.73
N LEU A 52 6.47 -9.02 -1.93
CA LEU A 52 5.90 -7.69 -1.96
C LEU A 52 6.16 -6.94 -0.66
N SER A 53 6.53 -5.68 -0.80
CA SER A 53 6.61 -4.75 0.32
C SER A 53 5.94 -3.45 -0.09
N LEU A 54 5.40 -2.75 0.88
CA LEU A 54 4.80 -1.44 0.66
C LEU A 54 5.61 -0.39 1.39
N ASP A 55 5.86 0.72 0.71
CA ASP A 55 6.50 1.88 1.34
C ASP A 55 5.41 2.91 1.60
N LEU A 56 5.13 3.13 2.87
CA LEU A 56 4.03 4.00 3.30
C LEU A 56 4.50 5.35 3.81
N THR A 57 5.76 5.67 3.57
CA THR A 57 6.35 6.90 4.09
C THR A 57 5.59 8.15 3.69
N GLU A 58 5.08 8.17 2.46
CA GLU A 58 4.40 9.34 1.91
C GLU A 58 2.88 9.22 1.95
N VAL A 59 2.35 8.26 2.69
CA VAL A 59 0.91 8.13 2.84
C VAL A 59 0.42 9.12 3.87
N LEU A 60 -0.54 9.94 3.47
CA LEU A 60 -1.05 11.01 4.31
C LEU A 60 -2.29 10.61 5.09
N PHE A 61 -3.09 9.72 4.51
CA PHE A 61 -4.36 9.37 5.14
C PHE A 61 -4.80 7.99 4.66
N VAL A 62 -5.44 7.25 5.57
CA VAL A 62 -5.93 5.90 5.29
C VAL A 62 -7.33 5.80 5.90
N ASP A 63 -8.32 5.44 5.07
CA ASP A 63 -9.67 5.25 5.61
C ASP A 63 -9.82 3.83 6.16
N CYS A 64 -11.01 3.50 6.65
CA CYS A 64 -11.25 2.20 7.28
C CYS A 64 -10.95 1.05 6.33
N LYS A 65 -11.37 1.16 5.08
CA LYS A 65 -11.13 0.09 4.12
C LYS A 65 -9.68 -0.04 3.77
N GLY A 66 -8.97 1.09 3.68
CA GLY A 66 -7.54 1.07 3.47
C GLY A 66 -6.83 0.40 4.62
N LEU A 67 -7.26 0.72 5.83
CA LEU A 67 -6.66 0.13 7.02
C LEU A 67 -6.87 -1.39 7.04
N GLU A 68 -8.08 -1.83 6.69
CA GLU A 68 -8.37 -3.26 6.61
C GLU A 68 -7.47 -3.96 5.60
N LEU A 69 -7.27 -3.34 4.45
CA LEU A 69 -6.41 -3.92 3.43
C LEU A 69 -4.97 -4.04 3.94
N LEU A 70 -4.47 -3.00 4.59
CA LEU A 70 -3.11 -3.05 5.13
C LEU A 70 -2.96 -4.14 6.18
N ARG A 71 -3.96 -4.32 7.03
CA ARG A 71 -3.93 -5.40 8.01
C ARG A 71 -3.89 -6.76 7.34
N THR A 72 -4.71 -6.93 6.31
CA THR A 72 -4.75 -8.19 5.56
C THR A 72 -3.40 -8.47 4.92
N LEU A 73 -2.80 -7.46 4.32
CA LEU A 73 -1.50 -7.62 3.68
C LEU A 73 -0.43 -7.96 4.70
N ARG A 74 -0.48 -7.34 5.87
CA ARG A 74 0.50 -7.64 6.90
C ARG A 74 0.39 -9.10 7.37
N LYS A 75 -0.83 -9.59 7.49
CA LYS A 75 -1.06 -10.98 7.86
C LYS A 75 -0.56 -11.94 6.79
N ALA A 76 -0.51 -11.49 5.56
CA ALA A 76 -0.03 -12.29 4.44
C ALA A 76 1.49 -12.12 4.25
N ASN A 77 2.18 -11.57 5.23
CA ASN A 77 3.62 -11.39 5.23
C ASN A 77 4.12 -10.35 4.23
N VAL A 78 3.27 -9.41 3.87
CA VAL A 78 3.69 -8.28 3.07
C VAL A 78 4.38 -7.28 4.00
N GLY A 79 5.59 -6.86 3.66
CA GLY A 79 6.31 -5.89 4.47
C GLY A 79 5.66 -4.51 4.37
N LEU A 80 5.50 -3.85 5.50
CA LEU A 80 4.99 -2.49 5.54
C LEU A 80 6.06 -1.60 6.15
N ALA A 81 6.64 -0.76 5.32
CA ALA A 81 7.71 0.12 5.74
C ALA A 81 7.21 1.57 5.81
N GLY A 82 7.83 2.36 6.67
CA GLY A 82 7.54 3.78 6.72
C GLY A 82 6.20 4.14 7.36
N CYS A 83 5.64 3.25 8.16
CA CYS A 83 4.41 3.56 8.88
C CYS A 83 4.64 4.69 9.86
N SER A 84 3.77 5.71 9.84
CA SER A 84 3.81 6.74 10.86
C SER A 84 3.42 6.12 12.19
N PRO A 85 3.79 6.75 13.32
CA PRO A 85 3.39 6.22 14.62
C PRO A 85 1.87 6.05 14.74
N LEU A 86 1.11 6.98 14.22
CA LEU A 86 -0.35 6.87 14.28
C LEU A 86 -0.85 5.69 13.46
N LEU A 87 -0.33 5.51 12.25
CA LEU A 87 -0.76 4.41 11.41
C LEU A 87 -0.35 3.07 12.03
N ALA A 88 0.86 2.99 12.55
CA ALA A 88 1.32 1.76 13.18
C ALA A 88 0.42 1.39 14.36
N GLU A 89 -0.01 2.38 15.12
CA GLU A 89 -0.89 2.15 16.25
C GLU A 89 -2.26 1.64 15.77
N GLN A 90 -2.77 2.24 14.70
CA GLN A 90 -4.05 1.80 14.15
C GLN A 90 -3.98 0.37 13.61
N LEU A 91 -2.86 0.00 13.01
CA LEU A 91 -2.69 -1.35 12.50
C LEU A 91 -2.61 -2.38 13.62
N ASN A 92 -2.09 -2.00 14.78
CA ASN A 92 -1.97 -2.90 15.91
C ASN A 92 -3.24 -2.93 16.78
N SER A 93 -4.16 -2.02 16.53
CA SER A 93 -5.38 -1.93 17.30
C SER A 93 -6.42 -2.84 16.66
N GLU A 94 -6.87 -3.82 17.39
CA GLU A 94 -7.84 -4.79 16.84
C GLU A 94 -9.14 -4.70 17.57
#